data_40ed191c8ba9c0c0fdfffc909075aef5
#
_entry.id   40ed191c8ba9c0c0fdfffc909075aef5
#
_cell.length_a   1.000
_cell.length_b   1.000
_cell.length_c   1.000
_cell.angle_alpha   90.00
_cell.angle_beta   90.00
_cell.angle_gamma   90.00
#
_symmetry.space_group_name_H-M   'P 1'
#
loop_
_entity.id
_entity.type
_entity.pdbx_description
1 polymer ?
#
loop_
_entity_poly.entity_id
_entity_poly.type
_entity_poly.pdbx_seq_one_letter_code
_entity_poly.pdbx_strand_id
1 'polypeptide(L)'
;VATVLAAMVLGNYVIRDYVEANGTAFVDNFSGMGPVILPIVIAGVGIIASIIGTFLVRTNKSDASEADVQRVLNLGNWSAIIITAVVTFFLIRWMLPSTIYMDFFGEGILEVASINVFYASLIGLAVGGLISAITEYYTGTGKKPVMNIIKNSSTGAATNIIAGLATGMMSTFLSILLFAAAIWGSYELAGFYGVAIAASAMMATTAMQLAIDAFGPIADNAGGIAEMSDLPEEVRERTDVLDSVGNTTAAVGKGFAIASAALTALALFAAYVTFTGIDGINIFKAKTLAALFVGGMIPVVFSAMVMQSVGKAAMEMVQEVRRQFKEIPGILEGTGKPDHGKCVEISTNAALKEMMLPGALTIVTPILIGFFMGAESLGAYMAGVTVSGVLWAIFQNNAGGAWDNAKKSFEAGIEIDGKMTYKGSEAHKAAVTGDTVGDPFKDTSGPSMNILIKLTCLIGLVMAPILGSENSANSDMATIDQSNEIHVETIDEEGNMVYDLGEMIEIELPSGEVINVGNKSSEAKINDFMSSAWVNGNLVNQQSNWITLDRVYFKSGESRMLRNSMDQLKYIATIMDAYPEMKIKIGGFTDKMGDEERNLKISSDRANFVKDFLEREGVRGDRMQAEGYGPQQFV
;
A
#
# COMPACT_ATOMS: atom_id res chain seq x y z
N VAL A 1 -6.87 -8.09 -4.70
CA VAL A 1 -7.21 -8.26 -3.27
C VAL A 1 -6.60 -7.13 -2.45
N ALA A 2 -5.28 -6.96 -2.40
CA ALA A 2 -4.62 -5.93 -1.58
C ALA A 2 -5.15 -4.51 -1.83
N THR A 3 -5.34 -4.13 -3.10
CA THR A 3 -5.88 -2.82 -3.50
C THR A 3 -7.29 -2.58 -2.95
N VAL A 4 -8.17 -3.57 -3.14
CA VAL A 4 -9.57 -3.49 -2.67
C VAL A 4 -9.60 -3.45 -1.14
N LEU A 5 -8.78 -4.28 -0.48
CA LEU A 5 -8.67 -4.29 0.98
C LEU A 5 -8.22 -2.93 1.52
N ALA A 6 -7.17 -2.33 0.95
CA ALA A 6 -6.71 -0.99 1.34
C ALA A 6 -7.81 0.06 1.17
N ALA A 7 -8.55 0.02 0.06
CA ALA A 7 -9.67 0.94 -0.18
C ALA A 7 -10.84 0.71 0.79
N MET A 8 -11.13 -0.54 1.17
CA MET A 8 -12.13 -0.87 2.19
C MET A 8 -11.73 -0.34 3.58
N VAL A 9 -10.44 -0.48 3.94
CA VAL A 9 -9.90 0.08 5.17
C VAL A 9 -10.08 1.60 5.19
N LEU A 10 -9.68 2.30 4.12
CA LEU A 10 -9.86 3.75 4.00
C LEU A 10 -11.34 4.16 3.95
N GLY A 11 -12.24 3.30 3.47
CA GLY A 11 -13.68 3.48 3.55
C GLY A 11 -14.21 3.56 4.99
N ASN A 12 -13.62 2.82 5.94
CA ASN A 12 -13.97 2.93 7.36
C ASN A 12 -13.60 4.32 7.93
N TYR A 13 -12.50 4.92 7.46
CA TYR A 13 -12.11 6.27 7.88
C TYR A 13 -13.08 7.33 7.37
N VAL A 14 -13.61 7.19 6.16
CA VAL A 14 -14.69 8.06 5.65
C VAL A 14 -15.90 8.05 6.59
N ILE A 15 -16.26 6.86 7.11
CA ILE A 15 -17.37 6.72 8.07
C ILE A 15 -17.02 7.40 9.41
N ARG A 16 -15.82 7.15 9.92
CA ARG A 16 -15.31 7.75 11.17
C ARG A 16 -15.29 9.28 11.06
N ASP A 17 -14.67 9.81 10.02
CA ASP A 17 -14.50 11.25 9.81
C ASP A 17 -15.87 11.95 9.64
N TYR A 18 -16.85 11.25 9.02
CA TYR A 18 -18.23 11.74 8.96
C TYR A 18 -18.87 11.85 10.34
N VAL A 19 -18.71 10.81 11.17
CA VAL A 19 -19.26 10.80 12.55
C VAL A 19 -18.59 11.89 13.38
N GLU A 20 -17.28 12.06 13.24
CA GLU A 20 -16.51 13.09 13.94
C GLU A 20 -16.96 14.50 13.55
N ALA A 21 -17.15 14.77 12.25
CA ALA A 21 -17.58 16.09 11.76
C ALA A 21 -19.03 16.44 12.07
N ASN A 22 -19.94 15.46 12.09
CA ASN A 22 -21.39 15.71 12.16
C ASN A 22 -22.04 15.30 13.50
N GLY A 23 -21.35 14.54 14.34
CA GLY A 23 -21.92 14.01 15.59
C GLY A 23 -23.05 12.99 15.40
N THR A 24 -23.28 12.50 14.18
CA THR A 24 -24.37 11.57 13.83
C THR A 24 -23.82 10.36 13.07
N ALA A 25 -24.52 9.22 13.16
CA ALA A 25 -24.13 8.02 12.42
C ALA A 25 -24.15 8.26 10.90
N PHE A 26 -23.19 7.68 10.19
CA PHE A 26 -23.16 7.67 8.72
C PHE A 26 -24.37 6.89 8.18
N VAL A 27 -25.16 7.52 7.33
CA VAL A 27 -26.40 6.94 6.78
C VAL A 27 -26.29 6.84 5.26
N ASP A 28 -26.46 5.62 4.75
CA ASP A 28 -26.53 5.31 3.33
C ASP A 28 -27.54 4.18 3.06
N ASN A 29 -27.66 3.72 1.82
CA ASN A 29 -28.54 2.61 1.44
C ASN A 29 -27.97 1.22 1.82
N PHE A 30 -26.80 1.15 2.45
CA PHE A 30 -26.04 -0.06 2.79
C PHE A 30 -25.74 -0.17 4.29
N SER A 31 -26.64 0.32 5.13
CA SER A 31 -26.50 0.28 6.60
C SER A 31 -25.23 0.99 7.10
N GLY A 32 -24.84 2.08 6.44
CA GLY A 32 -23.65 2.85 6.77
C GLY A 32 -22.33 2.28 6.23
N MET A 33 -22.37 1.19 5.45
CA MET A 33 -21.18 0.51 4.96
C MET A 33 -20.82 0.84 3.49
N GLY A 34 -21.50 1.78 2.86
CA GLY A 34 -21.30 2.14 1.45
C GLY A 34 -19.85 2.42 1.08
N PRO A 35 -19.12 3.29 1.80
CA PRO A 35 -17.72 3.57 1.49
C PRO A 35 -16.80 2.34 1.58
N VAL A 36 -17.10 1.40 2.48
CA VAL A 36 -16.32 0.17 2.67
C VAL A 36 -16.60 -0.85 1.57
N ILE A 37 -17.86 -0.97 1.14
CA ILE A 37 -18.28 -1.98 0.16
C ILE A 37 -18.05 -1.51 -1.27
N LEU A 38 -18.06 -0.21 -1.54
CA LEU A 38 -17.93 0.37 -2.89
C LEU A 38 -16.73 -0.18 -3.68
N PRO A 39 -15.50 -0.29 -3.14
CA PRO A 39 -14.36 -0.80 -3.89
C PRO A 39 -14.54 -2.23 -4.41
N ILE A 40 -15.16 -3.11 -3.62
CA ILE A 40 -15.37 -4.50 -4.02
C ILE A 40 -16.48 -4.61 -5.09
N VAL A 41 -17.51 -3.76 -5.02
CA VAL A 41 -18.58 -3.69 -6.02
C VAL A 41 -18.02 -3.17 -7.35
N ILE A 42 -17.18 -2.12 -7.34
CA ILE A 42 -16.47 -1.62 -8.53
C ILE A 42 -15.63 -2.73 -9.17
N ALA A 43 -14.88 -3.48 -8.37
CA ALA A 43 -14.08 -4.60 -8.86
C ALA A 43 -14.95 -5.69 -9.49
N GLY A 44 -16.08 -6.04 -8.87
CA GLY A 44 -17.04 -7.02 -9.42
C GLY A 44 -17.63 -6.59 -10.76
N VAL A 45 -18.04 -5.33 -10.88
CA VAL A 45 -18.54 -4.75 -12.14
C VAL A 45 -17.47 -4.77 -13.21
N GLY A 46 -16.23 -4.46 -12.86
CA GLY A 46 -15.10 -4.49 -13.80
C GLY A 46 -14.83 -5.86 -14.38
N ILE A 47 -15.02 -6.94 -13.59
CA ILE A 47 -14.94 -8.32 -14.10
C ILE A 47 -16.02 -8.56 -15.16
N ILE A 48 -17.27 -8.16 -14.89
CA ILE A 48 -18.38 -8.30 -15.84
C ILE A 48 -18.11 -7.48 -17.11
N ALA A 49 -17.66 -6.24 -16.96
CA ALA A 49 -17.27 -5.37 -18.08
C ALA A 49 -16.14 -5.98 -18.91
N SER A 50 -15.16 -6.61 -18.27
CA SER A 50 -14.06 -7.33 -18.93
C SER A 50 -14.57 -8.52 -19.74
N ILE A 51 -15.46 -9.33 -19.19
CA ILE A 51 -16.10 -10.45 -19.90
C ILE A 51 -16.85 -9.92 -21.14
N ILE A 52 -17.60 -8.83 -21.02
CA ILE A 52 -18.27 -8.20 -22.18
C ILE A 52 -17.23 -7.72 -23.20
N GLY A 53 -16.13 -7.11 -22.74
CA GLY A 53 -15.02 -6.65 -23.59
C GLY A 53 -14.41 -7.78 -24.41
N THR A 54 -14.22 -8.98 -23.84
CA THR A 54 -13.65 -10.12 -24.58
C THR A 54 -14.53 -10.58 -25.75
N PHE A 55 -15.86 -10.45 -25.66
CA PHE A 55 -16.74 -10.76 -26.79
C PHE A 55 -16.60 -9.80 -27.98
N LEU A 56 -16.02 -8.61 -27.76
CA LEU A 56 -15.77 -7.64 -28.82
C LEU A 56 -14.43 -7.89 -29.54
N VAL A 57 -13.55 -8.73 -28.98
CA VAL A 57 -12.28 -9.10 -29.58
C VAL A 57 -12.51 -10.15 -30.66
N ARG A 58 -12.85 -9.70 -31.86
CA ARG A 58 -13.13 -10.56 -33.00
C ARG A 58 -12.61 -9.93 -34.30
N THR A 59 -11.99 -10.74 -35.15
CA THR A 59 -11.67 -10.38 -36.52
C THR A 59 -12.19 -11.46 -37.46
N ASN A 60 -12.76 -11.05 -38.61
CA ASN A 60 -13.23 -11.95 -39.66
C ASN A 60 -12.26 -11.97 -40.85
N LYS A 61 -11.09 -11.29 -40.74
CA LYS A 61 -10.08 -11.26 -41.79
C LYS A 61 -9.23 -12.51 -41.71
N SER A 62 -9.07 -13.24 -42.78
CA SER A 62 -8.19 -14.42 -42.89
C SER A 62 -6.71 -14.02 -42.91
N ASP A 63 -6.41 -12.83 -43.39
CA ASP A 63 -5.11 -12.19 -43.57
C ASP A 63 -4.96 -10.96 -42.68
N ALA A 64 -5.40 -11.07 -41.43
CA ALA A 64 -5.32 -9.97 -40.46
C ALA A 64 -3.87 -9.56 -40.20
N SER A 65 -3.56 -8.30 -40.36
CA SER A 65 -2.28 -7.72 -40.00
C SER A 65 -2.11 -7.55 -38.48
N GLU A 66 -0.87 -7.38 -38.00
CA GLU A 66 -0.59 -7.04 -36.60
C GLU A 66 -1.42 -5.84 -36.11
N ALA A 67 -1.58 -4.79 -36.95
CA ALA A 67 -2.38 -3.61 -36.64
C ALA A 67 -3.87 -3.94 -36.50
N ASP A 68 -4.42 -4.90 -37.26
CA ASP A 68 -5.81 -5.32 -37.14
C ASP A 68 -6.03 -6.09 -35.84
N VAL A 69 -5.12 -7.01 -35.47
CA VAL A 69 -5.19 -7.76 -34.21
C VAL A 69 -5.07 -6.80 -33.01
N GLN A 70 -4.09 -5.90 -33.03
CA GLN A 70 -3.92 -4.91 -31.95
C GLN A 70 -5.16 -4.01 -31.79
N ARG A 71 -5.78 -3.62 -32.90
CA ARG A 71 -7.00 -2.77 -32.87
C ARG A 71 -8.17 -3.47 -32.17
N VAL A 72 -8.40 -4.75 -32.43
CA VAL A 72 -9.52 -5.45 -31.77
C VAL A 72 -9.26 -5.73 -30.31
N LEU A 73 -8.00 -5.99 -29.92
CA LEU A 73 -7.60 -6.09 -28.52
C LEU A 73 -7.81 -4.76 -27.79
N ASN A 74 -7.37 -3.66 -28.39
CA ASN A 74 -7.62 -2.31 -27.85
C ASN A 74 -9.10 -1.99 -27.73
N LEU A 75 -9.93 -2.41 -28.71
CA LEU A 75 -11.39 -2.22 -28.65
C LEU A 75 -12.00 -2.92 -27.43
N GLY A 76 -11.61 -4.17 -27.17
CA GLY A 76 -12.04 -4.91 -25.97
C GLY A 76 -11.65 -4.20 -24.69
N ASN A 77 -10.40 -3.74 -24.60
CA ASN A 77 -9.87 -3.03 -23.43
C ASN A 77 -10.62 -1.71 -23.16
N TRP A 78 -10.73 -0.83 -24.17
CA TRP A 78 -11.41 0.45 -24.02
C TRP A 78 -12.90 0.28 -23.72
N SER A 79 -13.55 -0.75 -24.28
CA SER A 79 -14.95 -1.06 -23.99
C SER A 79 -15.13 -1.45 -22.52
N ALA A 80 -14.25 -2.28 -21.97
CA ALA A 80 -14.29 -2.65 -20.56
C ALA A 80 -14.10 -1.41 -19.64
N ILE A 81 -13.16 -0.52 -19.98
CA ILE A 81 -12.93 0.74 -19.25
C ILE A 81 -14.17 1.62 -19.27
N ILE A 82 -14.79 1.85 -20.45
CA ILE A 82 -15.97 2.71 -20.61
C ILE A 82 -17.17 2.14 -19.85
N ILE A 83 -17.45 0.84 -19.98
CA ILE A 83 -18.56 0.19 -19.25
C ILE A 83 -18.33 0.34 -17.74
N THR A 84 -17.13 0.07 -17.27
CA THR A 84 -16.79 0.23 -15.83
C THR A 84 -17.00 1.67 -15.37
N ALA A 85 -16.56 2.67 -16.15
CA ALA A 85 -16.75 4.08 -15.82
C ALA A 85 -18.24 4.46 -15.70
N VAL A 86 -19.05 4.06 -16.69
CA VAL A 86 -20.49 4.36 -16.69
C VAL A 86 -21.19 3.73 -15.49
N VAL A 87 -20.93 2.46 -15.22
CA VAL A 87 -21.58 1.77 -14.10
C VAL A 87 -21.08 2.34 -12.75
N THR A 88 -19.80 2.66 -12.62
CA THR A 88 -19.24 3.25 -11.39
C THR A 88 -19.90 4.60 -11.06
N PHE A 89 -20.28 5.40 -12.06
CA PHE A 89 -21.04 6.64 -11.83
C PHE A 89 -22.36 6.36 -11.10
N PHE A 90 -23.13 5.38 -11.55
CA PHE A 90 -24.40 5.02 -10.90
C PHE A 90 -24.18 4.38 -9.52
N LEU A 91 -23.14 3.56 -9.36
CA LEU A 91 -22.81 2.94 -8.08
C LEU A 91 -22.47 3.98 -7.01
N ILE A 92 -21.65 4.95 -7.33
CA ILE A 92 -21.26 6.00 -6.39
C ILE A 92 -22.48 6.82 -5.94
N ARG A 93 -23.36 7.19 -6.89
CA ARG A 93 -24.59 7.91 -6.57
C ARG A 93 -25.61 7.09 -5.79
N TRP A 94 -25.55 5.79 -5.87
CA TRP A 94 -26.46 4.88 -5.16
C TRP A 94 -25.92 4.50 -3.77
N MET A 95 -24.60 4.33 -3.63
CA MET A 95 -23.96 3.79 -2.44
C MET A 95 -23.47 4.86 -1.47
N LEU A 96 -23.16 6.07 -1.95
CA LEU A 96 -22.68 7.16 -1.12
C LEU A 96 -23.75 8.25 -0.97
N PRO A 97 -23.80 8.96 0.18
CA PRO A 97 -24.60 10.17 0.32
C PRO A 97 -24.07 11.28 -0.59
N SER A 98 -24.77 12.40 -0.71
CA SER A 98 -24.36 13.52 -1.59
C SER A 98 -23.02 14.11 -1.20
N THR A 99 -22.72 14.15 0.10
CA THR A 99 -21.47 14.65 0.70
C THR A 99 -20.89 13.61 1.64
N ILE A 100 -19.58 13.55 1.71
CA ILE A 100 -18.79 12.72 2.61
C ILE A 100 -17.73 13.60 3.26
N TYR A 101 -17.18 13.16 4.37
CA TYR A 101 -16.13 13.86 5.10
C TYR A 101 -14.87 13.03 5.10
N MET A 102 -13.73 13.68 4.94
CA MET A 102 -12.42 13.03 4.88
C MET A 102 -11.37 13.91 5.52
N ASP A 103 -10.47 13.29 6.27
CA ASP A 103 -9.28 13.94 6.76
C ASP A 103 -8.25 14.12 5.61
N PHE A 104 -7.89 15.37 5.35
CA PHE A 104 -6.80 15.75 4.46
C PHE A 104 -5.58 16.08 5.31
N PHE A 105 -4.53 15.34 5.12
CA PHE A 105 -3.31 15.45 5.91
C PHE A 105 -2.80 16.90 6.00
N GLY A 106 -2.78 17.45 7.18
CA GLY A 106 -2.35 18.83 7.46
C GLY A 106 -3.45 19.89 7.30
N GLU A 107 -4.64 19.56 6.80
CA GLU A 107 -5.77 20.50 6.60
C GLU A 107 -6.99 20.15 7.47
N GLY A 108 -7.00 18.94 8.05
CA GLY A 108 -8.10 18.43 8.87
C GLY A 108 -9.25 17.85 8.04
N ILE A 109 -10.39 17.62 8.70
CA ILE A 109 -11.57 17.00 8.09
C ILE A 109 -12.31 18.02 7.22
N LEU A 110 -12.38 17.73 5.91
CA LEU A 110 -13.07 18.56 4.92
C LEU A 110 -14.31 17.86 4.37
N GLU A 111 -15.33 18.67 4.07
CA GLU A 111 -16.53 18.23 3.37
C GLU A 111 -16.24 18.07 1.87
N VAL A 112 -16.52 16.87 1.32
CA VAL A 112 -16.25 16.51 -0.07
C VAL A 112 -17.53 16.02 -0.74
N ALA A 113 -17.83 16.53 -1.93
CA ALA A 113 -18.94 16.02 -2.74
C ALA A 113 -18.62 14.59 -3.22
N SER A 114 -19.55 13.64 -3.03
CA SER A 114 -19.34 12.23 -3.44
C SER A 114 -19.05 12.04 -4.92
N ILE A 115 -19.44 13.00 -5.77
CA ILE A 115 -19.10 12.99 -7.19
C ILE A 115 -17.58 13.09 -7.43
N ASN A 116 -16.81 13.66 -6.50
CA ASN A 116 -15.35 13.72 -6.61
C ASN A 116 -14.72 12.32 -6.52
N VAL A 117 -15.34 11.39 -5.77
CA VAL A 117 -14.94 9.98 -5.74
C VAL A 117 -15.10 9.34 -7.12
N PHE A 118 -16.14 9.72 -7.87
CA PHE A 118 -16.29 9.29 -9.27
C PHE A 118 -15.18 9.88 -10.15
N TYR A 119 -14.87 11.15 -10.03
CA TYR A 119 -13.76 11.75 -10.79
C TYR A 119 -12.41 11.12 -10.45
N ALA A 120 -12.17 10.77 -9.18
CA ALA A 120 -11.00 10.01 -8.78
C ALA A 120 -10.98 8.61 -9.43
N SER A 121 -12.13 7.92 -9.53
CA SER A 121 -12.24 6.63 -10.22
C SER A 121 -11.93 6.75 -11.72
N LEU A 122 -12.36 7.85 -12.38
CA LEU A 122 -12.04 8.13 -13.78
C LEU A 122 -10.53 8.35 -13.98
N ILE A 123 -9.85 9.01 -13.05
CA ILE A 123 -8.39 9.16 -13.08
C ILE A 123 -7.75 7.77 -13.09
N GLY A 124 -8.16 6.87 -12.19
CA GLY A 124 -7.62 5.50 -12.14
C GLY A 124 -7.83 4.72 -13.43
N LEU A 125 -9.04 4.75 -13.99
CA LEU A 125 -9.35 4.10 -15.28
C LEU A 125 -8.54 4.71 -16.44
N ALA A 126 -8.38 6.04 -16.46
CA ALA A 126 -7.58 6.73 -17.47
C ALA A 126 -6.09 6.33 -17.38
N VAL A 127 -5.54 6.22 -16.17
CA VAL A 127 -4.16 5.73 -15.96
C VAL A 127 -3.99 4.34 -16.56
N GLY A 128 -4.92 3.43 -16.33
CA GLY A 128 -4.88 2.08 -16.90
C GLY A 128 -4.82 2.08 -18.43
N GLY A 129 -5.63 2.91 -19.09
CA GLY A 129 -5.61 3.06 -20.54
C GLY A 129 -4.36 3.77 -21.07
N LEU A 130 -3.94 4.84 -20.43
CA LEU A 130 -2.79 5.64 -20.88
C LEU A 130 -1.46 4.94 -20.70
N ILE A 131 -1.26 4.20 -19.58
CA ILE A 131 -0.04 3.41 -19.39
C ILE A 131 0.08 2.31 -20.45
N SER A 132 -1.04 1.71 -20.84
CA SER A 132 -1.08 0.73 -21.93
C SER A 132 -0.62 1.37 -23.25
N ALA A 133 -1.13 2.56 -23.58
CA ALA A 133 -0.74 3.29 -24.79
C ALA A 133 0.75 3.73 -24.76
N ILE A 134 1.26 4.18 -23.61
CA ILE A 134 2.67 4.54 -23.43
C ILE A 134 3.56 3.30 -23.65
N THR A 135 3.20 2.18 -23.03
CA THR A 135 3.97 0.93 -23.18
C THR A 135 3.96 0.44 -24.63
N GLU A 136 2.79 0.43 -25.30
CA GLU A 136 2.68 0.10 -26.73
C GLU A 136 3.56 1.00 -27.60
N TYR A 137 3.64 2.30 -27.30
CA TYR A 137 4.52 3.21 -28.05
C TYR A 137 6.01 2.84 -27.93
N TYR A 138 6.46 2.45 -26.72
CA TYR A 138 7.86 2.12 -26.49
C TYR A 138 8.27 0.71 -26.93
N THR A 139 7.32 -0.22 -26.96
CA THR A 139 7.60 -1.65 -27.23
C THR A 139 7.06 -2.16 -28.57
N GLY A 140 6.07 -1.46 -29.16
CA GLY A 140 5.35 -1.93 -30.35
C GLY A 140 6.23 -1.96 -31.60
N THR A 141 6.05 -3.01 -32.43
CA THR A 141 6.69 -3.16 -33.73
C THR A 141 6.42 -1.96 -34.63
N GLY A 142 7.42 -1.49 -35.36
CA GLY A 142 7.33 -0.34 -36.26
C GLY A 142 7.28 1.03 -35.57
N LYS A 143 7.22 1.09 -34.23
CA LYS A 143 7.27 2.36 -33.49
C LYS A 143 8.70 2.90 -33.44
N LYS A 144 8.83 4.24 -33.33
CA LYS A 144 10.13 4.93 -33.36
C LYS A 144 11.17 4.37 -32.36
N PRO A 145 10.82 4.05 -31.08
CA PRO A 145 11.80 3.50 -30.15
C PRO A 145 12.36 2.15 -30.59
N VAL A 146 11.52 1.23 -31.06
CA VAL A 146 11.93 -0.09 -31.56
C VAL A 146 12.74 0.04 -32.84
N MET A 147 12.32 0.93 -33.77
CA MET A 147 13.07 1.22 -34.99
C MET A 147 14.48 1.78 -34.69
N ASN A 148 14.63 2.55 -33.62
CA ASN A 148 15.93 3.04 -33.19
C ASN A 148 16.85 1.89 -32.73
N ILE A 149 16.32 0.90 -31.99
CA ILE A 149 17.08 -0.30 -31.60
C ILE A 149 17.48 -1.11 -32.84
N ILE A 150 16.56 -1.31 -33.79
CA ILE A 150 16.82 -2.01 -35.06
C ILE A 150 17.95 -1.32 -35.82
N LYS A 151 17.90 -0.01 -35.95
CA LYS A 151 18.96 0.75 -36.64
C LYS A 151 20.33 0.60 -35.96
N ASN A 152 20.37 0.66 -34.63
CA ASN A 152 21.60 0.48 -33.85
C ASN A 152 22.12 -0.95 -33.89
N SER A 153 21.28 -1.93 -34.18
CA SER A 153 21.70 -3.33 -34.37
C SER A 153 22.63 -3.50 -35.59
N SER A 154 22.48 -2.62 -36.59
CA SER A 154 23.35 -2.66 -37.79
C SER A 154 24.82 -2.34 -37.49
N THR A 155 25.11 -1.69 -36.38
CA THR A 155 26.46 -1.33 -35.93
C THR A 155 27.05 -2.33 -34.92
N GLY A 156 26.25 -3.25 -34.39
CA GLY A 156 26.68 -4.34 -33.53
C GLY A 156 25.91 -4.50 -32.24
N ALA A 157 26.26 -5.54 -31.46
CA ALA A 157 25.57 -5.88 -30.23
C ALA A 157 25.68 -4.80 -29.13
N ALA A 158 26.85 -4.17 -28.99
CA ALA A 158 27.03 -3.13 -27.95
C ALA A 158 26.10 -1.94 -28.15
N THR A 159 25.98 -1.45 -29.38
CA THR A 159 25.08 -0.33 -29.73
C THR A 159 23.60 -0.70 -29.62
N ASN A 160 23.25 -1.93 -29.94
CA ASN A 160 21.92 -2.48 -29.70
C ASN A 160 21.58 -2.47 -28.19
N ILE A 161 22.48 -2.99 -27.33
CA ILE A 161 22.30 -3.01 -25.88
C ILE A 161 22.11 -1.59 -25.34
N ILE A 162 22.97 -0.64 -25.71
CA ILE A 162 22.87 0.77 -25.29
C ILE A 162 21.53 1.38 -25.73
N ALA A 163 21.11 1.11 -26.98
CA ALA A 163 19.85 1.67 -27.49
C ALA A 163 18.62 1.15 -26.74
N GLY A 164 18.60 -0.13 -26.40
CA GLY A 164 17.49 -0.71 -25.63
C GLY A 164 17.46 -0.24 -24.18
N LEU A 165 18.61 -0.15 -23.49
CA LEU A 165 18.71 0.45 -22.16
C LEU A 165 18.19 1.90 -22.18
N ALA A 166 18.64 2.70 -23.12
CA ALA A 166 18.20 4.08 -23.27
C ALA A 166 16.68 4.19 -23.54
N THR A 167 16.15 3.32 -24.40
CA THR A 167 14.70 3.26 -24.70
C THR A 167 13.90 2.92 -23.44
N GLY A 168 14.31 1.92 -22.68
CA GLY A 168 13.66 1.56 -21.42
C GLY A 168 13.72 2.68 -20.38
N MET A 169 14.88 3.32 -20.20
CA MET A 169 15.02 4.47 -19.29
C MET A 169 14.12 5.64 -19.71
N MET A 170 14.07 5.98 -20.98
CA MET A 170 13.19 7.05 -21.48
C MET A 170 11.71 6.74 -21.31
N SER A 171 11.32 5.49 -21.33
CA SER A 171 9.93 5.08 -21.15
C SER A 171 9.39 5.37 -19.74
N THR A 172 10.27 5.51 -18.75
CA THR A 172 9.87 5.86 -17.37
C THR A 172 9.35 7.28 -17.26
N PHE A 173 9.80 8.20 -18.11
CA PHE A 173 9.50 9.63 -18.00
C PHE A 173 7.99 9.93 -18.04
N LEU A 174 7.30 9.57 -19.13
CA LEU A 174 5.87 9.82 -19.26
C LEU A 174 5.05 8.98 -18.26
N SER A 175 5.47 7.77 -17.97
CA SER A 175 4.81 6.89 -17.00
C SER A 175 4.83 7.47 -15.60
N ILE A 176 5.96 8.01 -15.14
CA ILE A 176 6.08 8.63 -13.81
C ILE A 176 5.30 9.93 -13.73
N LEU A 177 5.33 10.77 -14.78
CA LEU A 177 4.51 11.98 -14.81
C LEU A 177 3.02 11.66 -14.73
N LEU A 178 2.57 10.60 -15.42
CA LEU A 178 1.19 10.14 -15.36
C LEU A 178 0.82 9.69 -13.94
N PHE A 179 1.69 8.93 -13.26
CA PHE A 179 1.42 8.50 -11.89
C PHE A 179 1.41 9.66 -10.91
N ALA A 180 2.36 10.58 -11.01
CA ALA A 180 2.39 11.76 -10.16
C ALA A 180 1.11 12.62 -10.32
N ALA A 181 0.67 12.84 -11.56
CA ALA A 181 -0.57 13.56 -11.83
C ALA A 181 -1.80 12.81 -11.29
N ALA A 182 -1.83 11.48 -11.42
CA ALA A 182 -2.93 10.65 -10.93
C ALA A 182 -3.01 10.65 -9.40
N ILE A 183 -1.88 10.51 -8.73
CA ILE A 183 -1.79 10.54 -7.26
C ILE A 183 -2.28 11.89 -6.75
N TRP A 184 -1.70 12.97 -7.26
CA TRP A 184 -2.07 14.32 -6.83
C TRP A 184 -3.54 14.64 -7.16
N GLY A 185 -3.97 14.43 -8.39
CA GLY A 185 -5.35 14.74 -8.79
C GLY A 185 -6.41 13.91 -8.07
N SER A 186 -6.17 12.63 -7.78
CA SER A 186 -7.13 11.81 -7.02
C SER A 186 -7.14 12.18 -5.52
N TYR A 187 -6.01 12.61 -4.96
CA TYR A 187 -5.92 13.12 -3.59
C TYR A 187 -6.68 14.44 -3.42
N GLU A 188 -6.45 15.42 -4.29
CA GLU A 188 -7.17 16.71 -4.28
C GLU A 188 -8.70 16.56 -4.40
N LEU A 189 -9.15 15.51 -5.10
CA LEU A 189 -10.57 15.25 -5.29
C LEU A 189 -11.23 14.62 -4.06
N ALA A 190 -10.57 13.66 -3.41
CA ALA A 190 -11.19 12.86 -2.37
C ALA A 190 -10.16 12.21 -1.41
N GLY A 191 -9.10 12.94 -1.04
CA GLY A 191 -8.10 12.51 -0.09
C GLY A 191 -7.50 11.14 -0.41
N PHE A 192 -7.03 10.44 0.60
CA PHE A 192 -6.48 9.08 0.45
C PHE A 192 -7.54 8.06 0.00
N TYR A 193 -8.80 8.25 0.35
CA TYR A 193 -9.88 7.41 -0.17
C TYR A 193 -10.03 7.56 -1.68
N GLY A 194 -9.90 8.78 -2.21
CA GLY A 194 -9.89 9.06 -3.65
C GLY A 194 -8.76 8.32 -4.38
N VAL A 195 -7.55 8.33 -3.83
CA VAL A 195 -6.41 7.57 -4.37
C VAL A 195 -6.69 6.06 -4.36
N ALA A 196 -7.26 5.55 -3.28
CA ALA A 196 -7.58 4.13 -3.16
C ALA A 196 -8.71 3.69 -4.11
N ILE A 197 -9.71 4.54 -4.32
CA ILE A 197 -10.77 4.30 -5.30
C ILE A 197 -10.22 4.39 -6.73
N ALA A 198 -9.31 5.33 -7.03
CA ALA A 198 -8.61 5.38 -8.33
C ALA A 198 -7.85 4.08 -8.60
N ALA A 199 -7.10 3.57 -7.62
CA ALA A 199 -6.41 2.29 -7.70
C ALA A 199 -7.39 1.12 -7.90
N SER A 200 -8.51 1.09 -7.16
CA SER A 200 -9.53 0.04 -7.27
C SER A 200 -10.25 0.05 -8.62
N ALA A 201 -10.58 1.23 -9.13
CA ALA A 201 -11.20 1.40 -10.44
C ALA A 201 -10.26 0.98 -11.57
N MET A 202 -8.98 1.36 -11.51
CA MET A 202 -7.96 0.87 -12.44
C MET A 202 -7.93 -0.66 -12.43
N MET A 203 -7.88 -1.27 -11.24
CA MET A 203 -7.83 -2.74 -11.08
C MET A 203 -9.13 -3.44 -11.47
N ALA A 204 -10.25 -2.74 -11.60
CA ALA A 204 -11.52 -3.32 -11.99
C ALA A 204 -11.44 -3.99 -13.39
N THR A 205 -10.66 -3.43 -14.32
CA THR A 205 -10.46 -3.99 -15.67
C THR A 205 -9.34 -5.05 -15.75
N THR A 206 -8.82 -5.53 -14.62
CA THR A 206 -7.72 -6.50 -14.58
C THR A 206 -8.02 -7.79 -15.34
N ALA A 207 -9.25 -8.27 -15.34
CA ALA A 207 -9.59 -9.51 -16.06
C ALA A 207 -9.35 -9.37 -17.58
N MET A 208 -9.68 -8.21 -18.17
CA MET A 208 -9.36 -7.93 -19.57
C MET A 208 -7.84 -7.80 -19.80
N GLN A 209 -7.14 -7.13 -18.90
CA GLN A 209 -5.69 -6.99 -19.01
C GLN A 209 -4.95 -8.32 -18.88
N LEU A 210 -5.40 -9.21 -17.99
CA LEU A 210 -4.85 -10.56 -17.87
C LEU A 210 -5.14 -11.42 -19.10
N ALA A 211 -6.31 -11.26 -19.72
CA ALA A 211 -6.63 -11.96 -20.98
C ALA A 211 -5.69 -11.50 -22.12
N ILE A 212 -5.40 -10.19 -22.19
CA ILE A 212 -4.45 -9.60 -23.14
C ILE A 212 -3.02 -10.07 -22.86
N ASP A 213 -2.61 -10.10 -21.59
CA ASP A 213 -1.25 -10.56 -21.20
C ASP A 213 -1.06 -12.06 -21.50
N ALA A 214 -2.05 -12.91 -21.17
CA ALA A 214 -2.00 -14.34 -21.42
C ALA A 214 -2.03 -14.69 -22.92
N PHE A 215 -2.55 -13.83 -23.77
CA PHE A 215 -2.57 -14.01 -25.22
C PHE A 215 -1.12 -14.14 -25.78
N GLY A 216 -0.17 -13.34 -25.27
CA GLY A 216 1.22 -13.36 -25.72
C GLY A 216 1.88 -14.74 -25.62
N PRO A 217 2.02 -15.33 -24.41
CA PRO A 217 2.60 -16.67 -24.24
C PRO A 217 1.86 -17.77 -25.00
N ILE A 218 0.53 -17.64 -25.18
CA ILE A 218 -0.24 -18.61 -25.97
C ILE A 218 0.13 -18.52 -27.44
N ALA A 219 0.24 -17.32 -28.00
CA ALA A 219 0.61 -17.09 -29.39
C ALA A 219 2.05 -17.57 -29.68
N ASP A 220 3.00 -17.25 -28.79
CA ASP A 220 4.41 -17.69 -28.89
C ASP A 220 4.51 -19.22 -28.89
N ASN A 221 3.85 -19.91 -27.96
CA ASN A 221 3.83 -21.35 -27.92
C ASN A 221 3.13 -21.97 -29.15
N ALA A 222 2.07 -21.34 -29.68
CA ALA A 222 1.41 -21.79 -30.90
C ALA A 222 2.37 -21.71 -32.09
N GLY A 223 3.16 -20.63 -32.22
CA GLY A 223 4.23 -20.49 -33.23
C GLY A 223 5.27 -21.57 -33.09
N GLY A 224 5.77 -21.84 -31.88
CA GLY A 224 6.72 -22.90 -31.60
C GLY A 224 6.19 -24.30 -31.98
N ILE A 225 4.92 -24.61 -31.69
CA ILE A 225 4.29 -25.88 -32.09
C ILE A 225 4.20 -25.97 -33.62
N ALA A 226 3.81 -24.90 -34.31
CA ALA A 226 3.71 -24.85 -35.74
C ALA A 226 5.09 -25.10 -36.41
N GLU A 227 6.16 -24.51 -35.86
CA GLU A 227 7.54 -24.73 -36.34
C GLU A 227 8.02 -26.16 -36.11
N MET A 228 7.87 -26.68 -34.89
CA MET A 228 8.32 -28.02 -34.54
C MET A 228 7.54 -29.14 -35.23
N SER A 229 6.36 -28.84 -35.71
CA SER A 229 5.48 -29.80 -36.40
C SER A 229 5.54 -29.68 -37.92
N ASP A 230 6.47 -28.87 -38.46
CA ASP A 230 6.63 -28.61 -39.89
C ASP A 230 5.29 -28.30 -40.59
N LEU A 231 4.46 -27.45 -39.97
CA LEU A 231 3.17 -27.04 -40.52
C LEU A 231 3.38 -26.16 -41.77
N PRO A 232 2.37 -26.08 -42.68
CA PRO A 232 2.43 -25.23 -43.86
C PRO A 232 2.81 -23.77 -43.54
N GLU A 233 3.53 -23.12 -44.45
CA GLU A 233 4.03 -21.74 -44.31
C GLU A 233 2.92 -20.75 -43.95
N GLU A 234 1.73 -20.90 -44.52
CA GLU A 234 0.53 -20.08 -44.17
C GLU A 234 0.15 -20.15 -42.68
N VAL A 235 0.38 -21.27 -42.01
CA VAL A 235 0.10 -21.42 -40.58
C VAL A 235 1.16 -20.65 -39.78
N ARG A 236 2.40 -20.74 -40.20
CA ARG A 236 3.53 -20.00 -39.61
C ARG A 236 3.32 -18.49 -39.72
N GLU A 237 3.02 -17.98 -40.91
CA GLU A 237 2.73 -16.56 -41.12
C GLU A 237 1.65 -16.04 -40.15
N ARG A 238 0.57 -16.82 -39.94
CA ARG A 238 -0.50 -16.42 -39.00
C ARG A 238 -0.05 -16.47 -37.55
N THR A 239 0.69 -17.50 -37.16
CA THR A 239 1.19 -17.58 -35.77
C THR A 239 2.23 -16.52 -35.49
N ASP A 240 3.08 -16.17 -36.45
CA ASP A 240 4.11 -15.13 -36.33
C ASP A 240 3.49 -13.73 -36.16
N VAL A 241 2.39 -13.43 -36.89
CA VAL A 241 1.60 -12.19 -36.69
C VAL A 241 1.01 -12.13 -35.27
N LEU A 242 0.43 -13.25 -34.80
CA LEU A 242 -0.13 -13.31 -33.46
C LEU A 242 0.93 -13.18 -32.38
N ASP A 243 2.09 -13.78 -32.56
CA ASP A 243 3.20 -13.74 -31.63
C ASP A 243 3.85 -12.33 -31.55
N SER A 244 4.03 -11.65 -32.69
CA SER A 244 4.52 -10.26 -32.69
C SER A 244 3.59 -9.31 -31.91
N VAL A 245 2.27 -9.46 -32.06
CA VAL A 245 1.28 -8.74 -31.25
C VAL A 245 1.36 -9.19 -29.79
N GLY A 246 1.55 -10.49 -29.56
CA GLY A 246 1.67 -11.11 -28.25
C GLY A 246 2.78 -10.48 -27.37
N ASN A 247 3.94 -10.21 -27.95
CA ASN A 247 5.04 -9.55 -27.23
C ASN A 247 4.68 -8.12 -26.79
N THR A 248 4.02 -7.37 -27.68
CA THR A 248 3.56 -6.01 -27.35
C THR A 248 2.49 -6.06 -26.23
N THR A 249 1.53 -6.97 -26.34
CA THR A 249 0.45 -7.08 -25.36
C THR A 249 0.93 -7.60 -24.01
N ALA A 250 1.90 -8.51 -23.98
CA ALA A 250 2.55 -8.95 -22.75
C ALA A 250 3.28 -7.79 -22.04
N ALA A 251 3.99 -6.94 -22.80
CA ALA A 251 4.60 -5.74 -22.23
C ALA A 251 3.54 -4.77 -21.69
N VAL A 252 2.41 -4.59 -22.39
CA VAL A 252 1.28 -3.73 -21.98
C VAL A 252 0.64 -4.26 -20.70
N GLY A 253 0.36 -5.56 -20.59
CA GLY A 253 -0.21 -6.19 -19.40
C GLY A 253 0.70 -6.02 -18.17
N LYS A 254 2.02 -6.24 -18.35
CA LYS A 254 3.02 -6.00 -17.29
C LYS A 254 3.12 -4.52 -16.92
N GLY A 255 3.08 -3.59 -17.87
CA GLY A 255 3.03 -2.15 -17.64
C GLY A 255 1.83 -1.75 -16.80
N PHE A 256 0.65 -2.27 -17.11
CA PHE A 256 -0.58 -2.11 -16.31
C PHE A 256 -0.41 -2.67 -14.88
N ALA A 257 0.18 -3.86 -14.74
CA ALA A 257 0.43 -4.46 -13.43
C ALA A 257 1.36 -3.61 -12.55
N ILE A 258 2.41 -3.00 -13.15
CA ILE A 258 3.34 -2.09 -12.46
C ILE A 258 2.61 -0.81 -12.03
N ALA A 259 1.81 -0.21 -12.92
CA ALA A 259 1.01 0.96 -12.61
C ALA A 259 0.03 0.71 -11.46
N SER A 260 -0.63 -0.46 -11.49
CA SER A 260 -1.51 -0.88 -10.41
C SER A 260 -0.74 -1.07 -9.10
N ALA A 261 0.53 -1.52 -9.14
CA ALA A 261 1.36 -1.65 -7.95
C ALA A 261 1.67 -0.29 -7.34
N ALA A 262 1.99 0.72 -8.16
CA ALA A 262 2.26 2.07 -7.70
C ALA A 262 1.06 2.68 -6.94
N LEU A 263 -0.13 2.64 -7.54
CA LEU A 263 -1.35 3.16 -6.90
C LEU A 263 -1.78 2.33 -5.68
N THR A 264 -1.65 0.99 -5.76
CA THR A 264 -1.95 0.10 -4.62
C THR A 264 -1.00 0.35 -3.46
N ALA A 265 0.29 0.51 -3.73
CA ALA A 265 1.29 0.79 -2.71
C ALA A 265 0.96 2.09 -1.96
N LEU A 266 0.51 3.11 -2.67
CA LEU A 266 0.09 4.37 -2.03
C LEU A 266 -1.17 4.20 -1.18
N ALA A 267 -2.16 3.44 -1.65
CA ALA A 267 -3.35 3.16 -0.85
C ALA A 267 -3.02 2.35 0.42
N LEU A 268 -2.14 1.34 0.31
CA LEU A 268 -1.64 0.59 1.46
C LEU A 268 -0.81 1.45 2.40
N PHE A 269 -0.02 2.37 1.84
CA PHE A 269 0.76 3.33 2.59
C PHE A 269 -0.13 4.30 3.38
N ALA A 270 -1.17 4.84 2.75
CA ALA A 270 -2.17 5.67 3.43
C ALA A 270 -2.83 4.89 4.59
N ALA A 271 -3.27 3.65 4.35
CA ALA A 271 -3.80 2.79 5.40
C ALA A 271 -2.77 2.54 6.52
N TYR A 272 -1.50 2.34 6.16
CA TYR A 272 -0.41 2.17 7.12
C TYR A 272 -0.23 3.40 8.03
N VAL A 273 -0.13 4.60 7.44
CA VAL A 273 0.01 5.86 8.17
C VAL A 273 -1.16 6.04 9.15
N THR A 274 -2.37 5.79 8.69
CA THR A 274 -3.57 5.92 9.52
C THR A 274 -3.62 4.89 10.65
N PHE A 275 -3.23 3.62 10.40
CA PHE A 275 -3.19 2.58 11.44
C PHE A 275 -2.08 2.79 12.48
N THR A 276 -0.95 3.35 12.06
CA THR A 276 0.17 3.62 12.97
C THR A 276 0.00 4.91 13.77
N GLY A 277 -0.94 5.78 13.36
CA GLY A 277 -1.15 7.08 14.01
C GLY A 277 0.04 8.04 13.87
N ILE A 278 0.90 7.87 12.87
CA ILE A 278 2.00 8.82 12.62
C ILE A 278 1.49 10.04 11.86
N ASP A 279 1.86 11.25 12.29
CA ASP A 279 1.44 12.53 11.68
C ASP A 279 2.05 12.77 10.29
N GLY A 280 3.03 11.97 9.89
CA GLY A 280 3.71 12.07 8.61
C GLY A 280 5.09 11.43 8.63
N ILE A 281 5.82 11.54 7.50
CA ILE A 281 7.17 11.02 7.35
C ILE A 281 8.13 12.19 7.20
N ASN A 282 8.85 12.49 8.26
CA ASN A 282 9.81 13.58 8.27
C ASN A 282 11.19 13.10 7.77
N ILE A 283 11.45 13.35 6.48
CA ILE A 283 12.73 12.98 5.85
C ILE A 283 13.94 13.79 6.34
N PHE A 284 13.75 14.85 7.13
CA PHE A 284 14.87 15.56 7.78
C PHE A 284 15.42 14.80 8.99
N LYS A 285 14.70 13.84 9.54
CA LYS A 285 15.24 12.95 10.56
C LYS A 285 16.22 11.96 9.90
N ALA A 286 17.47 11.93 10.39
CA ALA A 286 18.53 11.09 9.82
C ALA A 286 18.15 9.60 9.78
N LYS A 287 17.44 9.09 10.78
CA LYS A 287 16.98 7.70 10.88
C LYS A 287 15.96 7.38 9.76
N THR A 288 15.00 8.28 9.55
CA THR A 288 13.96 8.17 8.51
C THR A 288 14.57 8.25 7.12
N LEU A 289 15.50 9.20 6.90
CA LEU A 289 16.22 9.34 5.63
C LEU A 289 17.07 8.10 5.32
N ALA A 290 17.77 7.54 6.31
CA ALA A 290 18.55 6.31 6.14
C ALA A 290 17.64 5.13 5.70
N ALA A 291 16.48 4.98 6.31
CA ALA A 291 15.50 3.96 5.92
C ALA A 291 14.99 4.16 4.49
N LEU A 292 14.75 5.42 4.06
CA LEU A 292 14.38 5.75 2.67
C LEU A 292 15.45 5.29 1.68
N PHE A 293 16.74 5.53 1.96
CA PHE A 293 17.86 5.09 1.11
C PHE A 293 17.94 3.56 1.04
N VAL A 294 17.80 2.87 2.18
CA VAL A 294 17.74 1.40 2.19
C VAL A 294 16.57 0.90 1.34
N GLY A 295 15.37 1.49 1.50
CA GLY A 295 14.22 1.17 0.67
C GLY A 295 14.49 1.36 -0.82
N GLY A 296 15.09 2.48 -1.21
CA GLY A 296 15.45 2.76 -2.61
C GLY A 296 16.46 1.79 -3.21
N MET A 297 17.34 1.23 -2.38
CA MET A 297 18.34 0.23 -2.78
C MET A 297 17.72 -1.16 -3.03
N ILE A 298 16.70 -1.55 -2.27
CA ILE A 298 16.14 -2.92 -2.30
C ILE A 298 15.74 -3.39 -3.70
N PRO A 299 14.99 -2.62 -4.52
CA PRO A 299 14.63 -3.05 -5.87
C PRO A 299 15.83 -3.32 -6.77
N VAL A 300 16.91 -2.54 -6.62
CA VAL A 300 18.15 -2.70 -7.39
C VAL A 300 18.83 -4.01 -7.02
N VAL A 301 19.03 -4.27 -5.73
CA VAL A 301 19.65 -5.52 -5.23
C VAL A 301 18.78 -6.72 -5.57
N PHE A 302 17.48 -6.63 -5.38
CA PHE A 302 16.53 -7.68 -5.76
C PHE A 302 16.64 -8.03 -7.25
N SER A 303 16.64 -7.01 -8.11
CA SER A 303 16.82 -7.19 -9.56
C SER A 303 18.13 -7.91 -9.88
N ALA A 304 19.24 -7.49 -9.27
CA ALA A 304 20.55 -8.11 -9.48
C ALA A 304 20.55 -9.60 -9.07
N MET A 305 19.95 -9.92 -7.92
CA MET A 305 19.83 -11.30 -7.44
C MET A 305 18.98 -12.15 -8.39
N VAL A 306 17.82 -11.64 -8.83
CA VAL A 306 16.93 -12.34 -9.76
C VAL A 306 17.63 -12.61 -11.09
N MET A 307 18.33 -11.62 -11.66
CA MET A 307 19.07 -11.80 -12.92
C MET A 307 20.19 -12.84 -12.79
N GLN A 308 20.93 -12.85 -11.67
CA GLN A 308 21.94 -13.88 -11.41
C GLN A 308 21.32 -15.27 -11.29
N SER A 309 20.17 -15.37 -10.65
CA SER A 309 19.42 -16.63 -10.50
C SER A 309 18.95 -17.18 -11.85
N VAL A 310 18.45 -16.31 -12.75
CA VAL A 310 18.09 -16.69 -14.13
C VAL A 310 19.32 -17.22 -14.87
N GLY A 311 20.46 -16.53 -14.76
CA GLY A 311 21.72 -16.99 -15.39
C GLY A 311 22.19 -18.36 -14.90
N LYS A 312 22.07 -18.67 -13.61
CA LYS A 312 22.38 -20.00 -13.05
C LYS A 312 21.42 -21.08 -13.59
N ALA A 313 20.11 -20.83 -13.54
CA ALA A 313 19.11 -21.76 -14.04
C ALA A 313 19.32 -22.06 -15.54
N ALA A 314 19.57 -21.03 -16.33
CA ALA A 314 19.89 -21.17 -17.75
C ALA A 314 21.15 -22.03 -17.98
N MET A 315 22.20 -21.83 -17.19
CA MET A 315 23.44 -22.63 -17.29
C MET A 315 23.21 -24.10 -16.94
N GLU A 316 22.41 -24.41 -15.92
CA GLU A 316 22.04 -25.78 -15.56
C GLU A 316 21.27 -26.46 -16.71
N MET A 317 20.34 -25.72 -17.34
CA MET A 317 19.61 -26.20 -18.52
C MET A 317 20.54 -26.45 -19.73
N VAL A 318 21.47 -25.53 -20.01
CA VAL A 318 22.47 -25.72 -21.08
C VAL A 318 23.33 -26.97 -20.84
N GLN A 319 23.74 -27.21 -19.60
CA GLN A 319 24.50 -28.40 -19.26
C GLN A 319 23.70 -29.69 -19.49
N GLU A 320 22.42 -29.69 -19.11
CA GLU A 320 21.52 -30.83 -19.33
C GLU A 320 21.31 -31.10 -20.83
N VAL A 321 21.04 -30.07 -21.62
CA VAL A 321 20.88 -30.20 -23.07
C VAL A 321 22.15 -30.76 -23.71
N ARG A 322 23.34 -30.27 -23.32
CA ARG A 322 24.65 -30.81 -23.78
C ARG A 322 24.86 -32.26 -23.35
N ARG A 323 24.42 -32.64 -22.14
CA ARG A 323 24.47 -34.03 -21.68
C ARG A 323 23.59 -34.91 -22.55
N GLN A 324 22.35 -34.49 -22.84
CA GLN A 324 21.44 -35.26 -23.69
C GLN A 324 22.00 -35.46 -25.10
N PHE A 325 22.53 -34.41 -25.71
CA PHE A 325 23.20 -34.55 -27.04
C PHE A 325 24.37 -35.53 -27.06
N LYS A 326 25.07 -35.69 -25.94
CA LYS A 326 26.21 -36.60 -25.83
C LYS A 326 25.79 -38.03 -25.49
N GLU A 327 24.77 -38.20 -24.66
CA GLU A 327 24.44 -39.48 -24.01
C GLU A 327 23.21 -40.17 -24.63
N ILE A 328 22.31 -39.45 -25.28
CA ILE A 328 21.12 -40.03 -25.91
C ILE A 328 21.37 -40.21 -27.40
N PRO A 329 21.48 -41.45 -27.90
CA PRO A 329 21.74 -41.71 -29.33
C PRO A 329 20.59 -41.20 -30.19
N GLY A 330 20.92 -40.61 -31.33
CA GLY A 330 19.94 -40.23 -32.35
C GLY A 330 19.20 -38.90 -32.09
N ILE A 331 19.54 -38.13 -31.03
CA ILE A 331 18.91 -36.80 -30.79
C ILE A 331 19.28 -35.84 -31.94
N LEU A 332 20.53 -35.78 -32.36
CA LEU A 332 21.00 -34.89 -33.44
C LEU A 332 20.41 -35.27 -34.79
N GLU A 333 20.14 -36.54 -35.01
CA GLU A 333 19.51 -37.07 -36.22
C GLU A 333 17.98 -37.07 -36.17
N GLY A 334 17.37 -36.56 -35.08
CA GLY A 334 15.92 -36.51 -34.91
C GLY A 334 15.24 -37.86 -34.65
N THR A 335 16.01 -38.94 -34.44
CA THR A 335 15.49 -40.28 -34.17
C THR A 335 15.42 -40.62 -32.68
N GLY A 336 16.25 -39.93 -31.84
CA GLY A 336 16.23 -40.04 -30.39
C GLY A 336 15.16 -39.15 -29.76
N LYS A 337 14.61 -39.57 -28.61
CA LYS A 337 13.64 -38.76 -27.85
C LYS A 337 14.39 -37.99 -26.75
N PRO A 338 14.27 -36.66 -26.70
CA PRO A 338 14.80 -35.86 -25.61
C PRO A 338 14.12 -36.18 -24.28
N ASP A 339 14.85 -36.08 -23.16
CA ASP A 339 14.30 -36.18 -21.82
C ASP A 339 13.76 -34.80 -21.39
N HIS A 340 12.55 -34.47 -21.83
CA HIS A 340 11.87 -33.25 -21.47
C HIS A 340 11.54 -33.20 -19.95
N GLY A 341 11.26 -34.38 -19.33
CA GLY A 341 10.97 -34.48 -17.91
C GLY A 341 12.13 -33.96 -17.05
N LYS A 342 13.36 -34.32 -17.43
CA LYS A 342 14.56 -33.85 -16.73
C LYS A 342 14.77 -32.33 -16.86
N CYS A 343 14.50 -31.78 -18.05
CA CYS A 343 14.56 -30.34 -18.27
C CYS A 343 13.53 -29.59 -17.42
N VAL A 344 12.28 -30.07 -17.34
CA VAL A 344 11.23 -29.49 -16.49
C VAL A 344 11.61 -29.58 -15.01
N GLU A 345 12.14 -30.72 -14.55
CA GLU A 345 12.62 -30.89 -13.17
C GLU A 345 13.71 -29.88 -12.80
N ILE A 346 14.71 -29.68 -13.66
CA ILE A 346 15.79 -28.72 -13.44
C ILE A 346 15.23 -27.30 -13.36
N SER A 347 14.39 -26.89 -14.32
CA SER A 347 13.80 -25.58 -14.37
C SER A 347 12.95 -25.29 -13.11
N THR A 348 12.10 -26.25 -12.70
CA THR A 348 11.23 -26.10 -11.53
C THR A 348 12.04 -26.01 -10.24
N ASN A 349 13.02 -26.88 -10.05
CA ASN A 349 13.87 -26.87 -8.87
C ASN A 349 14.71 -25.60 -8.78
N ALA A 350 15.28 -25.13 -9.91
CA ALA A 350 16.00 -23.88 -9.96
C ALA A 350 15.10 -22.68 -9.60
N ALA A 351 13.90 -22.62 -10.17
CA ALA A 351 12.94 -21.55 -9.88
C ALA A 351 12.60 -21.48 -8.38
N LEU A 352 12.27 -22.61 -7.75
CA LEU A 352 11.94 -22.66 -6.31
C LEU A 352 13.13 -22.26 -5.43
N LYS A 353 14.32 -22.80 -5.71
CA LYS A 353 15.52 -22.57 -4.89
C LYS A 353 16.04 -21.15 -5.01
N GLU A 354 16.15 -20.65 -6.25
CA GLU A 354 16.77 -19.34 -6.51
C GLU A 354 15.86 -18.17 -6.09
N MET A 355 14.55 -18.38 -5.98
CA MET A 355 13.63 -17.34 -5.47
C MET A 355 13.55 -17.24 -3.95
N MET A 356 14.17 -18.18 -3.20
CA MET A 356 14.12 -18.14 -1.73
C MET A 356 14.82 -16.90 -1.16
N LEU A 357 16.00 -16.55 -1.65
CA LEU A 357 16.78 -15.43 -1.12
C LEU A 357 16.18 -14.07 -1.48
N PRO A 358 15.77 -13.79 -2.75
CA PRO A 358 15.02 -12.59 -3.10
C PRO A 358 13.71 -12.46 -2.31
N GLY A 359 12.98 -13.56 -2.13
CA GLY A 359 11.76 -13.61 -1.32
C GLY A 359 12.00 -13.28 0.15
N ALA A 360 13.04 -13.86 0.75
CA ALA A 360 13.44 -13.55 2.12
C ALA A 360 13.82 -12.07 2.29
N LEU A 361 14.57 -11.49 1.34
CA LEU A 361 14.91 -10.07 1.34
C LEU A 361 13.65 -9.20 1.42
N THR A 362 12.63 -9.52 0.62
CA THR A 362 11.37 -8.76 0.55
C THR A 362 10.58 -8.80 1.87
N ILE A 363 10.62 -9.93 2.58
CA ILE A 363 9.83 -10.13 3.81
C ILE A 363 10.61 -9.64 5.03
N VAL A 364 11.87 -10.02 5.15
CA VAL A 364 12.65 -9.78 6.37
C VAL A 364 13.04 -8.30 6.53
N THR A 365 13.38 -7.62 5.43
CA THR A 365 13.89 -6.24 5.51
C THR A 365 12.86 -5.27 6.11
N PRO A 366 11.59 -5.19 5.65
CA PRO A 366 10.60 -4.30 6.27
C PRO A 366 10.35 -4.63 7.75
N ILE A 367 10.37 -5.92 8.12
CA ILE A 367 10.22 -6.36 9.52
C ILE A 367 11.37 -5.81 10.37
N LEU A 368 12.61 -5.96 9.91
CA LEU A 368 13.78 -5.43 10.63
C LEU A 368 13.73 -3.90 10.73
N ILE A 369 13.40 -3.19 9.64
CA ILE A 369 13.26 -1.74 9.66
C ILE A 369 12.18 -1.32 10.66
N GLY A 370 11.01 -1.96 10.65
CA GLY A 370 9.93 -1.65 11.58
C GLY A 370 10.35 -1.79 13.04
N PHE A 371 10.88 -2.96 13.42
CA PHE A 371 11.27 -3.21 14.82
C PHE A 371 12.46 -2.37 15.29
N PHE A 372 13.51 -2.18 14.47
CA PHE A 372 14.71 -1.46 14.91
C PHE A 372 14.65 0.05 14.68
N MET A 373 13.85 0.49 13.72
CA MET A 373 13.81 1.90 13.31
C MET A 373 12.45 2.58 13.54
N GLY A 374 11.41 1.80 13.87
CA GLY A 374 10.08 2.29 14.19
C GLY A 374 9.20 2.63 12.99
N ALA A 375 7.94 3.00 13.27
CA ALA A 375 6.87 3.15 12.27
C ALA A 375 7.20 4.21 11.19
N GLU A 376 7.64 5.40 11.58
CA GLU A 376 7.96 6.47 10.63
C GLU A 376 9.07 6.06 9.64
N SER A 377 10.11 5.37 10.13
CA SER A 377 11.20 4.87 9.30
C SER A 377 10.75 3.74 8.37
N LEU A 378 9.85 2.86 8.81
CA LEU A 378 9.27 1.83 7.94
C LEU A 378 8.43 2.47 6.82
N GLY A 379 7.68 3.52 7.12
CA GLY A 379 6.97 4.30 6.11
C GLY A 379 7.92 4.89 5.05
N ALA A 380 9.03 5.50 5.47
CA ALA A 380 10.06 6.01 4.56
C ALA A 380 10.70 4.89 3.71
N TYR A 381 10.99 3.74 4.31
CA TYR A 381 11.49 2.56 3.62
C TYR A 381 10.52 2.09 2.51
N MET A 382 9.22 1.98 2.84
CA MET A 382 8.19 1.60 1.86
C MET A 382 8.08 2.60 0.70
N ALA A 383 8.19 3.90 0.98
CA ALA A 383 8.22 4.94 -0.04
C ALA A 383 9.43 4.76 -0.97
N GLY A 384 10.62 4.51 -0.42
CA GLY A 384 11.84 4.23 -1.17
C GLY A 384 11.71 3.01 -2.08
N VAL A 385 11.21 1.88 -1.54
CA VAL A 385 10.94 0.65 -2.32
C VAL A 385 9.95 0.92 -3.46
N THR A 386 8.88 1.69 -3.19
CA THR A 386 7.85 1.96 -4.19
C THR A 386 8.39 2.80 -5.33
N VAL A 387 9.03 3.93 -5.06
CA VAL A 387 9.55 4.83 -6.10
C VAL A 387 10.61 4.14 -6.94
N SER A 388 11.63 3.55 -6.31
CA SER A 388 12.69 2.84 -7.00
C SER A 388 12.17 1.63 -7.75
N GLY A 389 11.29 0.83 -7.13
CA GLY A 389 10.71 -0.37 -7.72
C GLY A 389 9.87 -0.09 -8.96
N VAL A 390 9.06 0.97 -8.95
CA VAL A 390 8.26 1.39 -10.12
C VAL A 390 9.17 1.81 -11.28
N LEU A 391 10.20 2.62 -11.01
CA LEU A 391 11.17 3.05 -12.03
C LEU A 391 11.87 1.85 -12.67
N TRP A 392 12.40 0.93 -11.85
CA TRP A 392 13.10 -0.28 -12.33
C TRP A 392 12.16 -1.20 -13.10
N ALA A 393 10.93 -1.40 -12.62
CA ALA A 393 9.96 -2.26 -13.28
C ALA A 393 9.59 -1.75 -14.68
N ILE A 394 9.26 -0.46 -14.83
CA ILE A 394 8.92 0.13 -16.14
C ILE A 394 10.12 0.06 -17.08
N PHE A 395 11.29 0.46 -16.58
CA PHE A 395 12.53 0.41 -17.35
C PHE A 395 12.78 -0.99 -17.92
N GLN A 396 12.79 -2.00 -17.07
CA GLN A 396 13.09 -3.38 -17.45
C GLN A 396 12.04 -3.97 -18.39
N ASN A 397 10.75 -3.78 -18.06
CA ASN A 397 9.66 -4.27 -18.89
C ASN A 397 9.73 -3.72 -20.32
N ASN A 398 9.89 -2.40 -20.43
CA ASN A 398 9.84 -1.73 -21.73
C ASN A 398 11.15 -1.91 -22.53
N ALA A 399 12.31 -1.98 -21.87
CA ALA A 399 13.56 -2.34 -22.53
C ALA A 399 13.50 -3.75 -23.12
N GLY A 400 13.06 -4.73 -22.32
CA GLY A 400 12.96 -6.12 -22.75
C GLY A 400 11.98 -6.32 -23.90
N GLY A 401 10.76 -5.74 -23.79
CA GLY A 401 9.77 -5.80 -24.86
C GLY A 401 10.21 -5.13 -26.16
N ALA A 402 10.96 -4.03 -26.06
CA ALA A 402 11.47 -3.33 -27.22
C ALA A 402 12.59 -4.11 -27.93
N TRP A 403 13.49 -4.79 -27.19
CA TRP A 403 14.51 -5.66 -27.78
C TRP A 403 13.92 -6.87 -28.48
N ASP A 404 12.94 -7.53 -27.87
CA ASP A 404 12.29 -8.69 -28.45
C ASP A 404 11.60 -8.34 -29.79
N ASN A 405 10.81 -7.27 -29.81
CA ASN A 405 10.18 -6.80 -31.04
C ASN A 405 11.19 -6.29 -32.09
N ALA A 406 12.34 -5.78 -31.66
CA ALA A 406 13.43 -5.47 -32.57
C ALA A 406 14.00 -6.75 -33.23
N LYS A 407 14.21 -7.83 -32.46
CA LYS A 407 14.65 -9.14 -32.97
C LYS A 407 13.62 -9.71 -33.96
N LYS A 408 12.34 -9.75 -33.59
CA LYS A 408 11.24 -10.26 -34.44
C LYS A 408 11.08 -9.49 -35.74
N SER A 409 11.35 -8.18 -35.73
CA SER A 409 11.34 -7.37 -36.94
C SER A 409 12.39 -7.87 -38.00
N PHE A 410 13.53 -8.41 -37.56
CA PHE A 410 14.50 -9.04 -38.48
C PHE A 410 14.04 -10.40 -38.97
N GLU A 411 13.29 -11.15 -38.17
CA GLU A 411 12.77 -12.47 -38.56
C GLU A 411 11.72 -12.31 -39.64
N ALA A 412 10.87 -11.28 -39.57
CA ALA A 412 9.93 -10.91 -40.61
C ALA A 412 10.55 -10.22 -41.83
N GLY A 413 11.78 -9.69 -41.70
CA GLY A 413 12.48 -8.90 -42.71
C GLY A 413 12.14 -7.40 -42.58
N ILE A 414 13.20 -6.60 -42.38
CA ILE A 414 13.10 -5.16 -42.15
C ILE A 414 14.06 -4.38 -43.07
N GLU A 415 13.61 -3.26 -43.59
CA GLU A 415 14.46 -2.36 -44.36
C GLU A 415 15.23 -1.41 -43.43
N ILE A 416 16.56 -1.42 -43.56
CA ILE A 416 17.48 -0.52 -42.85
C ILE A 416 18.30 0.23 -43.90
N ASP A 417 18.22 1.54 -43.91
CA ASP A 417 18.96 2.44 -44.80
C ASP A 417 18.91 1.99 -46.30
N GLY A 418 17.70 1.58 -46.76
CA GLY A 418 17.47 1.15 -48.16
C GLY A 418 17.84 -0.30 -48.47
N LYS A 419 18.23 -1.11 -47.48
CA LYS A 419 18.58 -2.51 -47.63
C LYS A 419 17.69 -3.41 -46.78
N MET A 420 17.04 -4.37 -47.42
CA MET A 420 16.30 -5.42 -46.71
C MET A 420 17.27 -6.31 -45.92
N THR A 421 16.94 -6.49 -44.62
CA THR A 421 17.75 -7.28 -43.67
C THR A 421 16.86 -8.33 -43.02
N TYR A 422 17.33 -9.56 -43.01
CA TYR A 422 16.56 -10.74 -42.59
C TYR A 422 17.22 -11.51 -41.46
N LYS A 423 16.52 -12.53 -40.96
CA LYS A 423 17.00 -13.54 -40.01
C LYS A 423 18.38 -14.07 -40.45
N GLY A 424 19.31 -14.21 -39.50
CA GLY A 424 20.67 -14.70 -39.73
C GLY A 424 21.71 -13.63 -40.11
N SER A 425 21.28 -12.38 -40.40
CA SER A 425 22.21 -11.26 -40.62
C SER A 425 22.99 -10.87 -39.37
N GLU A 426 24.10 -10.14 -39.50
CA GLU A 426 24.87 -9.65 -38.35
C GLU A 426 24.03 -8.69 -37.47
N ALA A 427 23.16 -7.89 -38.08
CA ALA A 427 22.24 -7.05 -37.35
C ALA A 427 21.19 -7.88 -36.54
N HIS A 428 20.69 -8.98 -37.14
CA HIS A 428 19.83 -9.90 -36.41
C HIS A 428 20.56 -10.55 -35.23
N LYS A 429 21.81 -11.00 -35.39
CA LYS A 429 22.61 -11.57 -34.29
C LYS A 429 22.82 -10.54 -33.16
N ALA A 430 23.02 -9.26 -33.51
CA ALA A 430 23.11 -8.18 -32.54
C ALA A 430 21.78 -7.98 -31.79
N ALA A 431 20.64 -8.05 -32.52
CA ALA A 431 19.32 -7.97 -31.91
C ALA A 431 19.03 -9.15 -30.98
N VAL A 432 19.41 -10.38 -31.34
CA VAL A 432 19.34 -11.58 -30.47
C VAL A 432 20.15 -11.39 -29.20
N THR A 433 21.33 -10.76 -29.27
CA THR A 433 22.12 -10.45 -28.06
C THR A 433 21.37 -9.47 -27.14
N GLY A 434 20.72 -8.44 -27.70
CA GLY A 434 19.92 -7.50 -26.93
C GLY A 434 18.70 -8.16 -26.28
N ASP A 435 18.00 -9.03 -27.02
CA ASP A 435 16.87 -9.80 -26.52
C ASP A 435 17.29 -10.75 -25.38
N THR A 436 18.44 -11.43 -25.51
CA THR A 436 19.02 -12.27 -24.43
C THR A 436 19.25 -11.47 -23.13
N VAL A 437 19.61 -10.17 -23.21
CA VAL A 437 19.70 -9.27 -22.05
C VAL A 437 18.31 -8.87 -21.58
N GLY A 438 17.38 -8.68 -22.50
CA GLY A 438 16.02 -8.22 -22.26
C GLY A 438 15.11 -9.26 -21.63
N ASP A 439 15.28 -10.55 -21.94
CA ASP A 439 14.44 -11.64 -21.43
C ASP A 439 14.40 -11.71 -19.90
N PRO A 440 15.52 -11.72 -19.17
CA PRO A 440 15.50 -11.64 -17.70
C PRO A 440 14.83 -10.37 -17.18
N PHE A 441 14.88 -9.26 -17.91
CA PHE A 441 14.26 -8.01 -17.54
C PHE A 441 12.73 -8.08 -17.65
N LYS A 442 12.22 -8.47 -18.84
CA LYS A 442 10.78 -8.45 -19.13
C LYS A 442 10.02 -9.61 -18.49
N ASP A 443 10.65 -10.79 -18.37
CA ASP A 443 9.96 -12.03 -18.01
C ASP A 443 10.19 -12.45 -16.56
N THR A 444 11.21 -11.93 -15.89
CA THR A 444 11.52 -12.32 -14.50
C THR A 444 11.65 -11.11 -13.57
N SER A 445 12.64 -10.26 -13.74
CA SER A 445 12.94 -9.18 -12.79
C SER A 445 11.87 -8.09 -12.79
N GLY A 446 11.49 -7.59 -13.97
CA GLY A 446 10.45 -6.54 -14.09
C GLY A 446 9.11 -6.93 -13.46
N PRO A 447 8.50 -8.06 -13.83
CA PRO A 447 7.27 -8.54 -13.21
C PRO A 447 7.39 -8.79 -11.72
N SER A 448 8.52 -9.27 -11.23
CA SER A 448 8.75 -9.53 -9.82
C SER A 448 8.77 -8.25 -8.97
N MET A 449 9.13 -7.09 -9.56
CA MET A 449 9.05 -5.80 -8.87
C MET A 449 7.62 -5.43 -8.46
N ASN A 450 6.61 -5.79 -9.26
CA ASN A 450 5.21 -5.61 -8.90
C ASN A 450 4.86 -6.34 -7.58
N ILE A 451 5.39 -7.54 -7.41
CA ILE A 451 5.21 -8.35 -6.18
C ILE A 451 5.99 -7.72 -5.03
N LEU A 452 7.26 -7.38 -5.24
CA LEU A 452 8.13 -6.73 -4.24
C LEU A 452 7.45 -5.49 -3.63
N ILE A 453 6.97 -4.57 -4.48
CA ILE A 453 6.34 -3.32 -4.04
C ILE A 453 5.10 -3.60 -3.19
N LYS A 454 4.18 -4.42 -3.68
CA LYS A 454 2.93 -4.73 -2.99
C LYS A 454 3.16 -5.50 -1.69
N LEU A 455 4.06 -6.49 -1.71
CA LEU A 455 4.34 -7.32 -0.54
C LEU A 455 5.01 -6.50 0.57
N THR A 456 5.96 -5.63 0.23
CA THR A 456 6.59 -4.73 1.21
C THR A 456 5.55 -3.85 1.91
N CYS A 457 4.65 -3.21 1.14
CA CYS A 457 3.60 -2.37 1.72
C CYS A 457 2.56 -3.17 2.52
N LEU A 458 2.25 -4.40 2.07
CA LEU A 458 1.35 -5.29 2.80
C LEU A 458 1.96 -5.73 4.14
N ILE A 459 3.25 -6.07 4.17
CA ILE A 459 3.96 -6.39 5.42
C ILE A 459 3.95 -5.18 6.36
N GLY A 460 4.21 -3.97 5.84
CA GLY A 460 4.10 -2.73 6.60
C GLY A 460 2.72 -2.60 7.24
N LEU A 461 1.65 -2.79 6.47
CA LEU A 461 0.29 -2.72 6.98
C LEU A 461 -0.01 -3.80 8.04
N VAL A 462 0.50 -5.02 7.87
CA VAL A 462 0.35 -6.10 8.87
C VAL A 462 1.09 -5.76 10.17
N MET A 463 2.22 -5.06 10.07
CA MET A 463 2.98 -4.60 11.24
C MET A 463 2.40 -3.34 11.88
N ALA A 464 1.55 -2.58 11.18
CA ALA A 464 1.02 -1.31 11.66
C ALA A 464 0.38 -1.38 13.06
N PRO A 465 -0.48 -2.37 13.39
CA PRO A 465 -1.04 -2.48 14.74
C PRO A 465 0.02 -2.71 15.83
N ILE A 466 1.12 -3.42 15.49
CA ILE A 466 2.22 -3.69 16.44
C ILE A 466 3.04 -2.43 16.67
N LEU A 467 3.37 -1.72 15.59
CA LEU A 467 4.17 -0.49 15.65
C LEU A 467 3.36 0.72 16.12
N GLY A 468 2.06 0.74 15.85
CA GLY A 468 1.12 1.75 16.31
C GLY A 468 0.86 1.64 17.81
N SER A 469 0.85 0.43 18.39
CA SER A 469 0.75 0.26 19.85
C SER A 469 1.97 0.84 20.60
N GLU A 470 3.15 0.82 20.00
CA GLU A 470 4.33 1.54 20.54
C GLU A 470 4.24 3.06 20.31
N ASN A 471 3.64 3.50 19.21
CA ASN A 471 3.40 4.93 18.95
C ASN A 471 2.07 5.41 19.58
N SER A 472 1.06 4.56 19.74
CA SER A 472 -0.10 4.89 20.57
C SER A 472 0.28 5.00 22.04
N ALA A 473 1.22 4.17 22.52
CA ALA A 473 1.82 4.40 23.84
C ALA A 473 2.69 5.67 23.87
N ASN A 474 3.30 6.07 22.74
CA ASN A 474 4.06 7.32 22.60
C ASN A 474 3.25 8.49 22.02
N SER A 475 2.17 8.26 21.26
CA SER A 475 1.26 9.30 20.76
C SER A 475 0.05 9.48 21.66
N ASP A 476 -0.36 8.45 22.40
CA ASP A 476 -1.24 8.65 23.56
C ASP A 476 -0.49 9.39 24.68
N MET A 477 0.87 9.26 24.76
CA MET A 477 1.71 10.20 25.51
C MET A 477 1.88 11.56 24.80
N ALA A 478 1.81 11.65 23.47
CA ALA A 478 1.93 12.92 22.73
C ALA A 478 0.58 13.55 22.36
N THR A 479 -0.53 12.81 22.26
CA THR A 479 -1.89 13.32 22.14
C THR A 479 -2.57 13.56 23.49
N ILE A 480 -2.11 12.88 24.53
CA ILE A 480 -2.34 13.32 25.92
C ILE A 480 -1.59 14.65 26.15
N ASP A 481 -0.46 14.88 25.45
CA ASP A 481 0.36 16.08 25.61
C ASP A 481 -0.17 17.30 24.82
N GLN A 482 -1.10 17.18 23.87
CA GLN A 482 -1.63 18.36 23.17
C GLN A 482 -3.04 18.81 23.61
N SER A 483 -3.80 17.95 24.29
CA SER A 483 -5.06 18.34 24.94
C SER A 483 -5.01 18.28 26.47
N ASN A 484 -3.94 17.74 27.05
CA ASN A 484 -3.68 17.62 28.47
C ASN A 484 -2.24 17.96 28.82
N GLU A 485 -1.64 18.98 28.19
CA GLU A 485 -0.45 19.59 28.78
C GLU A 485 -0.81 20.06 30.19
N ILE A 486 -0.55 19.18 31.16
CA ILE A 486 -0.40 19.60 32.54
C ILE A 486 0.94 20.34 32.56
N HIS A 487 0.92 21.63 32.28
CA HIS A 487 2.13 22.44 32.41
C HIS A 487 2.53 22.42 33.88
N VAL A 488 3.62 21.70 34.18
CA VAL A 488 4.30 21.81 35.47
C VAL A 488 4.93 23.20 35.47
N GLU A 489 4.32 24.16 36.15
CA GLU A 489 4.86 25.53 36.22
C GLU A 489 6.10 25.59 37.11
N THR A 490 6.12 24.84 38.20
CA THR A 490 7.21 24.85 39.16
C THR A 490 7.24 23.55 39.97
N ILE A 491 8.37 23.35 40.67
CA ILE A 491 8.47 22.37 41.76
C ILE A 491 8.45 23.17 43.05
N ASP A 492 7.56 22.82 43.99
CA ASP A 492 7.50 23.49 45.29
C ASP A 492 8.73 23.17 46.18
N GLU A 493 8.83 23.86 47.30
CA GLU A 493 9.95 23.66 48.26
C GLU A 493 9.98 22.22 48.83
N GLU A 494 8.88 21.49 48.73
CA GLU A 494 8.70 20.11 49.20
C GLU A 494 8.97 19.08 48.09
N GLY A 495 9.26 19.53 46.85
CA GLY A 495 9.58 18.68 45.70
C GLY A 495 8.38 18.15 44.96
N ASN A 496 7.16 18.68 45.20
CA ASN A 496 5.95 18.31 44.46
C ASN A 496 5.83 19.12 43.17
N MET A 497 5.29 18.50 42.13
CA MET A 497 4.97 19.16 40.86
C MET A 497 3.75 20.07 41.05
N VAL A 498 3.89 21.36 40.77
CA VAL A 498 2.78 22.32 40.80
C VAL A 498 2.31 22.54 39.36
N TYR A 499 1.04 22.27 39.12
CA TYR A 499 0.43 22.29 37.79
C TYR A 499 -0.27 23.62 37.51
N ASP A 500 -0.22 24.11 36.26
CA ASP A 500 -1.04 25.22 35.78
C ASP A 500 -2.51 24.79 35.72
N LEU A 501 -3.31 25.32 36.62
CA LEU A 501 -4.76 25.05 36.67
C LEU A 501 -5.57 25.91 35.70
N GLY A 502 -4.92 26.84 34.99
CA GLY A 502 -5.58 27.80 34.12
C GLY A 502 -6.40 28.86 34.88
N GLU A 503 -7.32 29.48 34.20
CA GLU A 503 -8.25 30.47 34.81
C GLU A 503 -9.29 29.78 35.67
N MET A 504 -9.61 30.39 36.83
CA MET A 504 -10.67 29.90 37.72
C MET A 504 -12.03 30.12 37.09
N ILE A 505 -12.80 29.05 36.97
CA ILE A 505 -14.16 29.05 36.42
C ILE A 505 -15.17 28.48 37.44
N GLU A 506 -16.39 28.94 37.35
CA GLU A 506 -17.52 28.38 38.10
C GLU A 506 -18.22 27.33 37.24
N ILE A 507 -18.32 26.08 37.74
CA ILE A 507 -19.01 24.98 37.09
C ILE A 507 -20.27 24.66 37.89
N GLU A 508 -21.44 24.83 37.30
CA GLU A 508 -22.70 24.39 37.85
C GLU A 508 -22.95 22.93 37.53
N LEU A 509 -22.99 22.08 38.55
CA LEU A 509 -23.22 20.65 38.43
C LEU A 509 -24.72 20.32 38.26
N PRO A 510 -25.10 19.15 37.74
CA PRO A 510 -26.51 18.73 37.61
C PRO A 510 -27.30 18.72 38.92
N SER A 511 -26.62 18.66 40.06
CA SER A 511 -27.23 18.81 41.40
C SER A 511 -27.65 20.22 41.71
N GLY A 512 -27.21 21.23 40.94
CA GLY A 512 -27.37 22.66 41.23
C GLY A 512 -26.28 23.22 42.15
N GLU A 513 -25.30 22.43 42.54
CA GLU A 513 -24.12 22.85 43.30
C GLU A 513 -23.09 23.48 42.36
N VAL A 514 -22.47 24.58 42.79
CA VAL A 514 -21.46 25.29 42.03
C VAL A 514 -20.08 25.01 42.62
N ILE A 515 -19.17 24.51 41.81
CA ILE A 515 -17.76 24.34 42.18
C ILE A 515 -16.90 25.38 41.47
N ASN A 516 -15.87 25.89 42.14
CA ASN A 516 -14.93 26.85 41.57
C ASN A 516 -13.56 26.19 41.39
N VAL A 517 -13.21 25.91 40.15
CA VAL A 517 -12.01 25.13 39.78
C VAL A 517 -11.31 25.75 38.59
N GLY A 518 -10.04 25.44 38.40
CA GLY A 518 -9.31 25.87 37.19
C GLY A 518 -9.83 25.20 35.93
N ASN A 519 -9.90 25.93 34.82
CA ASN A 519 -10.42 25.40 33.55
C ASN A 519 -9.58 24.27 32.94
N LYS A 520 -8.31 24.11 33.40
CA LYS A 520 -7.42 23.01 33.01
C LYS A 520 -7.32 21.91 34.09
N SER A 521 -8.03 22.06 35.22
CA SER A 521 -7.94 21.13 36.35
C SER A 521 -8.53 19.75 36.04
N SER A 522 -8.16 18.76 36.85
CA SER A 522 -8.73 17.41 36.75
C SER A 522 -10.24 17.39 36.96
N GLU A 523 -10.77 18.27 37.85
CA GLU A 523 -12.20 18.39 38.12
C GLU A 523 -12.95 18.92 36.90
N ALA A 524 -12.45 19.94 36.23
CA ALA A 524 -13.04 20.45 34.99
C ALA A 524 -13.08 19.37 33.91
N LYS A 525 -11.98 18.64 33.72
CA LYS A 525 -11.89 17.51 32.77
C LYS A 525 -12.87 16.39 33.09
N ILE A 526 -13.04 16.04 34.39
CA ILE A 526 -14.00 15.01 34.81
C ILE A 526 -15.44 15.49 34.52
N ASN A 527 -15.76 16.74 34.84
CA ASN A 527 -17.06 17.28 34.54
C ASN A 527 -17.37 17.37 33.06
N ASP A 528 -16.42 17.82 32.24
CA ASP A 528 -16.54 17.87 30.77
C ASP A 528 -16.77 16.49 30.18
N PHE A 529 -16.00 15.49 30.64
CA PHE A 529 -16.21 14.12 30.26
C PHE A 529 -17.63 13.65 30.64
N MET A 530 -18.09 13.88 31.86
CA MET A 530 -19.40 13.45 32.31
C MET A 530 -20.53 14.18 31.60
N SER A 531 -20.41 15.47 31.36
CA SER A 531 -21.41 16.25 30.61
C SER A 531 -21.52 15.85 29.16
N SER A 532 -20.42 15.48 28.50
CA SER A 532 -20.41 14.95 27.14
C SER A 532 -20.91 13.51 27.03
N ALA A 533 -20.70 12.69 28.07
CA ALA A 533 -21.18 11.31 28.14
C ALA A 533 -22.68 11.20 28.50
N TRP A 534 -23.28 12.27 29.03
CA TRP A 534 -24.65 12.31 29.48
C TRP A 534 -25.56 13.00 28.45
N VAL A 535 -25.93 12.30 27.38
CA VAL A 535 -26.85 12.82 26.36
C VAL A 535 -28.25 12.22 26.58
N ASN A 536 -29.25 13.09 26.77
CA ASN A 536 -30.66 12.71 26.91
C ASN A 536 -30.96 11.73 28.08
N GLY A 537 -30.23 11.82 29.20
CA GLY A 537 -30.50 11.00 30.39
C GLY A 537 -29.98 9.57 30.30
N ASN A 538 -29.21 9.23 29.29
CA ASN A 538 -28.55 7.92 29.13
C ASN A 538 -27.04 8.07 29.02
N LEU A 539 -26.29 7.25 29.76
CA LEU A 539 -24.84 7.12 29.60
C LEU A 539 -24.53 6.45 28.26
N VAL A 540 -23.91 7.18 27.38
CA VAL A 540 -23.29 6.60 26.17
C VAL A 540 -21.98 5.95 26.61
N ASN A 541 -21.83 4.65 26.39
CA ASN A 541 -20.67 3.86 26.78
C ASN A 541 -19.44 4.36 26.00
N GLN A 542 -18.67 5.29 26.58
CA GLN A 542 -17.42 5.76 26.04
C GLN A 542 -16.27 5.03 26.74
N GLN A 543 -15.23 4.72 25.97
CA GLN A 543 -13.99 4.12 26.46
C GLN A 543 -13.38 5.01 27.57
N SER A 544 -13.07 4.41 28.72
CA SER A 544 -12.54 5.12 29.89
C SER A 544 -11.15 5.70 29.59
N ASN A 545 -11.03 7.01 29.60
CA ASN A 545 -9.74 7.69 29.61
C ASN A 545 -9.25 7.87 31.05
N TRP A 546 -7.95 7.67 31.27
CA TRP A 546 -7.34 7.99 32.55
C TRP A 546 -7.20 9.52 32.68
N ILE A 547 -7.63 10.07 33.83
CA ILE A 547 -7.42 11.48 34.20
C ILE A 547 -6.48 11.51 35.37
N THR A 548 -5.32 12.14 35.20
CA THR A 548 -4.35 12.31 36.28
C THR A 548 -4.85 13.36 37.28
N LEU A 549 -4.82 13.03 38.57
CA LEU A 549 -5.14 13.98 39.63
C LEU A 549 -3.97 14.94 39.87
N ASP A 550 -4.15 16.20 39.55
CA ASP A 550 -3.11 17.24 39.49
C ASP A 550 -2.68 17.79 40.88
N ARG A 551 -3.43 17.50 41.93
CA ARG A 551 -3.17 18.01 43.30
C ARG A 551 -3.23 16.91 44.36
N VAL A 552 -3.13 15.64 43.99
CA VAL A 552 -3.08 14.54 44.97
C VAL A 552 -1.65 14.08 45.20
N TYR A 553 -1.05 14.55 46.26
CA TYR A 553 0.35 14.29 46.61
C TYR A 553 0.47 13.33 47.80
N PHE A 554 1.45 12.45 47.71
CA PHE A 554 1.82 11.53 48.78
C PHE A 554 3.27 11.77 49.22
N LYS A 555 3.53 11.58 50.51
CA LYS A 555 4.88 11.65 51.00
C LYS A 555 5.76 10.60 50.34
N SER A 556 7.01 10.96 49.97
CA SER A 556 7.91 10.06 49.28
C SER A 556 8.12 8.75 50.04
N GLY A 557 7.93 7.61 49.32
CA GLY A 557 8.04 6.27 49.88
C GLY A 557 6.93 5.84 50.85
N GLU A 558 5.87 6.64 51.06
CA GLU A 558 4.74 6.39 51.93
C GLU A 558 3.41 6.46 51.18
N SER A 559 2.37 5.88 51.75
CA SER A 559 0.98 6.02 51.28
C SER A 559 0.20 7.10 52.03
N ARG A 560 0.90 7.96 52.80
CA ARG A 560 0.29 9.09 53.54
C ARG A 560 0.17 10.31 52.65
N MET A 561 -1.07 10.74 52.42
CA MET A 561 -1.41 11.91 51.60
C MET A 561 -1.09 13.22 52.30
N LEU A 562 -0.66 14.23 51.55
CA LEU A 562 -0.44 15.58 52.08
C LEU A 562 -1.77 16.34 52.26
N ARG A 563 -1.78 17.28 53.17
CA ARG A 563 -3.03 17.97 53.62
C ARG A 563 -3.69 18.76 52.48
N ASN A 564 -2.90 19.34 51.60
CA ASN A 564 -3.36 20.15 50.46
C ASN A 564 -4.09 19.32 49.38
N SER A 565 -3.93 18.00 49.38
CA SER A 565 -4.56 17.09 48.42
C SER A 565 -6.02 16.75 48.74
N MET A 566 -6.48 17.10 49.96
CA MET A 566 -7.82 16.72 50.40
C MET A 566 -8.92 17.52 49.69
N ASP A 567 -8.63 18.77 49.34
CA ASP A 567 -9.64 19.64 48.72
C ASP A 567 -10.02 19.21 47.32
N GLN A 568 -9.05 18.69 46.52
CA GLN A 568 -9.36 18.11 45.23
C GLN A 568 -10.27 16.89 45.33
N LEU A 569 -9.98 16.00 46.29
CA LEU A 569 -10.79 14.78 46.46
C LEU A 569 -12.23 15.12 46.92
N LYS A 570 -12.43 16.22 47.66
CA LYS A 570 -13.79 16.69 48.00
C LYS A 570 -14.56 17.15 46.76
N TYR A 571 -13.92 17.93 45.87
CA TYR A 571 -14.57 18.31 44.60
C TYR A 571 -14.91 17.09 43.75
N ILE A 572 -14.03 16.08 43.69
CA ILE A 572 -14.31 14.82 42.98
C ILE A 572 -15.51 14.10 43.64
N ALA A 573 -15.59 14.06 44.97
CA ALA A 573 -16.75 13.49 45.66
C ALA A 573 -18.04 14.24 45.31
N THR A 574 -18.02 15.57 45.30
CA THR A 574 -19.14 16.41 44.90
C THR A 574 -19.58 16.15 43.45
N ILE A 575 -18.62 16.03 42.52
CA ILE A 575 -18.93 15.67 41.14
C ILE A 575 -19.57 14.27 41.07
N MET A 576 -19.02 13.29 41.79
CA MET A 576 -19.58 11.95 41.81
C MET A 576 -20.98 11.89 42.44
N ASP A 577 -21.30 12.77 43.39
CA ASP A 577 -22.65 12.87 43.94
C ASP A 577 -23.66 13.50 42.95
N ALA A 578 -23.18 14.47 42.17
CA ALA A 578 -23.97 15.09 41.10
C ALA A 578 -24.25 14.15 39.92
N TYR A 579 -23.41 13.12 39.73
CA TYR A 579 -23.58 12.08 38.71
C TYR A 579 -23.71 10.69 39.34
N PRO A 580 -24.89 10.26 39.82
CA PRO A 580 -25.07 9.02 40.61
C PRO A 580 -24.66 7.74 39.89
N GLU A 581 -24.70 7.68 38.55
CA GLU A 581 -24.34 6.52 37.73
C GLU A 581 -22.84 6.46 37.42
N MET A 582 -22.07 7.50 37.73
CA MET A 582 -20.63 7.55 37.52
C MET A 582 -19.91 6.44 38.32
N LYS A 583 -19.08 5.66 37.66
CA LYS A 583 -18.17 4.67 38.27
C LYS A 583 -16.74 5.00 37.87
N ILE A 584 -15.84 4.94 38.83
CA ILE A 584 -14.42 5.23 38.58
C ILE A 584 -13.51 4.05 38.97
N LYS A 585 -12.37 3.98 38.29
CA LYS A 585 -11.25 3.13 38.67
C LYS A 585 -10.08 4.04 39.08
N ILE A 586 -9.56 3.85 40.27
CA ILE A 586 -8.47 4.65 40.85
C ILE A 586 -7.18 3.85 40.67
N GLY A 587 -6.25 4.36 39.86
CA GLY A 587 -4.94 3.78 39.64
C GLY A 587 -3.87 4.45 40.48
N GLY A 588 -3.06 3.68 41.20
CA GLY A 588 -1.88 4.14 41.90
C GLY A 588 -0.61 3.78 41.13
N PHE A 589 0.34 4.73 41.06
CA PHE A 589 1.61 4.53 40.36
C PHE A 589 2.77 4.99 41.22
N THR A 590 3.98 4.50 40.94
CA THR A 590 5.24 4.94 41.55
C THR A 590 6.28 5.21 40.47
N ASP A 591 7.36 5.89 40.83
CA ASP A 591 8.54 5.96 40.00
C ASP A 591 9.24 4.58 39.86
N LYS A 592 10.24 4.52 38.98
CA LYS A 592 11.01 3.28 38.74
C LYS A 592 12.13 3.04 39.77
N MET A 593 12.23 3.88 40.79
CA MET A 593 13.28 3.76 41.79
C MET A 593 12.85 2.81 42.90
N GLY A 594 13.71 1.86 43.25
CA GLY A 594 13.49 0.92 44.34
C GLY A 594 13.06 -0.47 43.93
N ASP A 595 12.56 -1.23 44.90
CA ASP A 595 12.11 -2.60 44.72
C ASP A 595 10.70 -2.66 44.13
N GLU A 596 10.50 -3.50 43.09
CA GLU A 596 9.26 -3.56 42.32
C GLU A 596 8.05 -4.04 43.15
N GLU A 597 8.25 -5.02 44.03
CA GLU A 597 7.20 -5.55 44.90
C GLU A 597 6.77 -4.49 45.93
N ARG A 598 7.74 -3.76 46.48
CA ARG A 598 7.49 -2.62 47.36
C ARG A 598 6.74 -1.49 46.67
N ASN A 599 7.12 -1.17 45.41
CA ASN A 599 6.47 -0.14 44.61
C ASN A 599 5.04 -0.52 44.26
N LEU A 600 4.78 -1.80 43.92
CA LEU A 600 3.43 -2.31 43.70
C LEU A 600 2.56 -2.19 44.97
N LYS A 601 3.12 -2.49 46.13
CA LYS A 601 2.43 -2.34 47.41
C LYS A 601 2.11 -0.87 47.72
N ILE A 602 3.09 0.02 47.59
CA ILE A 602 2.89 1.47 47.86
C ILE A 602 1.82 2.04 46.92
N SER A 603 1.84 1.71 45.63
CA SER A 603 0.87 2.16 44.66
C SER A 603 -0.55 1.66 44.97
N SER A 604 -0.67 0.41 45.39
CA SER A 604 -1.94 -0.16 45.84
C SER A 604 -2.48 0.52 47.10
N ASP A 605 -1.61 0.75 48.10
CA ASP A 605 -1.97 1.43 49.33
C ASP A 605 -2.40 2.88 49.08
N ARG A 606 -1.79 3.59 48.10
CA ARG A 606 -2.18 4.95 47.68
C ARG A 606 -3.55 4.97 47.00
N ALA A 607 -3.81 4.06 46.05
CA ALA A 607 -5.09 3.94 45.38
C ALA A 607 -6.23 3.63 46.38
N ASN A 608 -5.98 2.73 47.31
CA ASN A 608 -6.95 2.39 48.36
C ASN A 608 -7.18 3.57 49.33
N PHE A 609 -6.14 4.33 49.64
CA PHE A 609 -6.31 5.54 50.49
C PHE A 609 -7.25 6.57 49.87
N VAL A 610 -7.10 6.82 48.55
CA VAL A 610 -8.00 7.72 47.80
C VAL A 610 -9.43 7.19 47.83
N LYS A 611 -9.61 5.89 47.58
CA LYS A 611 -10.94 5.26 47.66
C LYS A 611 -11.57 5.41 49.02
N ASP A 612 -10.84 5.08 50.11
CA ASP A 612 -11.30 5.18 51.49
C ASP A 612 -11.65 6.64 51.87
N PHE A 613 -10.91 7.61 51.29
CA PHE A 613 -11.21 9.01 51.49
C PHE A 613 -12.55 9.41 50.85
N LEU A 614 -12.77 9.04 49.57
CA LEU A 614 -14.00 9.30 48.84
C LEU A 614 -15.20 8.60 49.48
N GLU A 615 -15.03 7.40 50.04
CA GLU A 615 -16.07 6.72 50.83
C GLU A 615 -16.47 7.51 52.10
N ARG A 616 -15.50 8.12 52.77
CA ARG A 616 -15.76 9.00 53.94
C ARG A 616 -16.49 10.28 53.56
N GLU A 617 -16.25 10.81 52.37
CA GLU A 617 -16.96 11.98 51.83
C GLU A 617 -18.32 11.60 51.22
N GLY A 618 -18.79 10.35 51.36
CA GLY A 618 -20.15 9.91 51.02
C GLY A 618 -20.30 9.14 49.72
N VAL A 619 -19.24 8.92 48.95
CA VAL A 619 -19.30 8.16 47.70
C VAL A 619 -19.44 6.65 48.00
N ARG A 620 -20.42 5.99 47.41
CA ARG A 620 -20.64 4.54 47.61
C ARG A 620 -19.48 3.70 47.09
N GLY A 621 -18.99 2.76 47.89
CA GLY A 621 -17.84 1.93 47.57
C GLY A 621 -18.02 1.02 46.36
N ASP A 622 -19.27 0.64 46.02
CA ASP A 622 -19.60 -0.16 44.83
C ASP A 622 -19.42 0.61 43.48
N ARG A 623 -19.22 1.92 43.57
CA ARG A 623 -18.95 2.80 42.44
C ARG A 623 -17.44 3.01 42.18
N MET A 624 -16.57 2.46 43.02
CA MET A 624 -15.12 2.70 42.98
C MET A 624 -14.32 1.40 43.04
N GLN A 625 -13.36 1.29 42.14
CA GLN A 625 -12.33 0.25 42.20
C GLN A 625 -10.96 0.92 42.41
N ALA A 626 -10.09 0.32 43.21
CA ALA A 626 -8.74 0.80 43.46
C ALA A 626 -7.73 -0.29 43.11
N GLU A 627 -6.68 0.08 42.36
CA GLU A 627 -5.64 -0.86 41.92
C GLU A 627 -4.28 -0.16 41.86
N GLY A 628 -3.23 -0.84 42.31
CA GLY A 628 -1.86 -0.38 42.22
C GLY A 628 -1.15 -0.97 41.01
N TYR A 629 -0.43 -0.17 40.26
CA TYR A 629 0.31 -0.55 39.06
C TYR A 629 1.83 -0.51 39.24
N GLY A 630 2.32 -0.09 40.43
CA GLY A 630 3.74 0.02 40.71
C GLY A 630 4.47 0.97 39.77
N PRO A 631 5.67 0.60 39.27
CA PRO A 631 6.45 1.41 38.35
C PRO A 631 6.06 1.19 36.87
N GLN A 632 4.98 0.47 36.60
CA GLN A 632 4.48 0.29 35.23
C GLN A 632 4.01 1.64 34.70
N GLN A 633 4.39 1.97 33.49
CA GLN A 633 3.98 3.23 32.87
C GLN A 633 2.46 3.27 32.71
N PHE A 634 1.90 4.47 32.91
CA PHE A 634 0.55 4.78 32.49
C PHE A 634 0.30 4.29 31.06
N VAL A 635 -0.78 3.56 30.85
CA VAL A 635 -1.31 3.23 29.54
C VAL A 635 -2.18 4.38 29.09
#